data_d123b20cfbc4e8f4224256bca883f8e1
#
_entry.id   d123b20cfbc4e8f4224256bca883f8e1
#
_cell.length_a   1.000
_cell.length_b   1.000
_cell.length_c   1.000
_cell.angle_alpha   90.00
_cell.angle_beta   90.00
_cell.angle_gamma   90.00
#
_symmetry.space_group_name_H-M   'P 1'
#
loop_
_entity.id
_entity.type
_entity.pdbx_description
1 polymer ?
#
loop_
_entity_poly.entity_id
_entity_poly.type
_entity_poly.pdbx_seq_one_letter_code
_entity_poly.pdbx_strand_id
1 'polypeptide(L)'
;MNYLPVSLNIDNRHVLVVGGGKAALEKLQLLSQFRCFVTVVGEELSDETLQYSSFSHIRPFQLEDLEGVFIVYACSSDRELNRLIKQEANARGILVNTPDDPELCDFLSPAFFSDGPMTVAVSSGGTDVRKAIAWRNRIKTYLSNDEGLIP
;
A
#
# COMPACT_ATOMS: atom_id res chain seq x y z
N MET A 1 -5.78 -11.75 14.42
CA MET A 1 -5.97 -10.29 14.39
C MET A 1 -7.29 -9.97 13.72
N ASN A 2 -8.01 -8.96 14.20
CA ASN A 2 -9.27 -8.52 13.60
C ASN A 2 -9.02 -7.21 12.84
N TYR A 3 -9.26 -7.22 11.53
CA TYR A 3 -9.17 -6.02 10.70
C TYR A 3 -10.56 -5.53 10.31
N LEU A 4 -10.85 -4.27 10.58
CA LEU A 4 -12.06 -3.61 10.13
C LEU A 4 -11.88 -3.17 8.67
N PRO A 5 -12.78 -3.58 7.73
CA PRO A 5 -12.73 -3.05 6.38
C PRO A 5 -13.18 -1.59 6.37
N VAL A 6 -12.31 -0.73 5.90
CA VAL A 6 -12.56 0.71 5.77
C VAL A 6 -12.01 1.22 4.44
N SER A 7 -12.54 2.32 3.96
CA SER A 7 -11.95 3.10 2.87
C SER A 7 -11.28 4.32 3.46
N LEU A 8 -9.98 4.48 3.21
CA LEU A 8 -9.21 5.63 3.66
C LEU A 8 -9.22 6.73 2.59
N ASN A 9 -9.53 7.94 2.99
CA ASN A 9 -9.35 9.09 2.12
C ASN A 9 -7.88 9.52 2.11
N ILE A 10 -7.21 9.24 0.98
CA ILE A 10 -5.80 9.62 0.76
C ILE A 10 -5.66 10.77 -0.24
N ASP A 11 -6.77 11.42 -0.61
CA ASP A 11 -6.77 12.54 -1.56
C ASP A 11 -5.86 13.66 -1.08
N ASN A 12 -4.86 14.01 -1.91
CA ASN A 12 -3.82 14.99 -1.60
C ASN A 12 -3.05 14.72 -0.28
N ARG A 13 -3.01 13.46 0.20
CA ARG A 13 -2.21 13.06 1.35
C ARG A 13 -0.82 12.64 0.92
N HIS A 14 0.12 12.77 1.84
CA HIS A 14 1.49 12.31 1.64
C HIS A 14 1.64 10.84 2.07
N VAL A 15 2.13 10.01 1.17
CA VAL A 15 2.41 8.59 1.39
C VAL A 15 3.90 8.36 1.19
N LEU A 16 4.53 7.70 2.16
CA LEU A 16 5.94 7.32 2.09
C LEU A 16 6.08 5.83 1.76
N VAL A 17 6.98 5.50 0.87
CA VAL A 17 7.41 4.13 0.58
C VAL A 17 8.90 4.02 0.89
N VAL A 18 9.28 3.14 1.81
CA VAL A 18 10.68 2.90 2.18
C VAL A 18 11.13 1.57 1.62
N GLY A 19 12.12 1.61 0.74
CA GLY A 19 12.67 0.45 0.02
C GLY A 19 12.58 0.61 -1.49
N GLY A 20 13.42 -0.11 -2.23
CA GLY A 20 13.49 -0.06 -3.70
C GLY A 20 13.22 -1.39 -4.40
N GLY A 21 12.90 -2.44 -3.63
CA GLY A 21 12.66 -3.78 -4.16
C GLY A 21 11.26 -3.97 -4.74
N LYS A 22 10.95 -5.22 -5.11
CA LYS A 22 9.67 -5.62 -5.73
C LYS A 22 8.44 -5.18 -4.91
N ALA A 23 8.48 -5.34 -3.58
CA ALA A 23 7.37 -4.96 -2.71
C ALA A 23 7.10 -3.45 -2.76
N ALA A 24 8.15 -2.62 -2.80
CA ALA A 24 8.03 -1.17 -2.95
C ALA A 24 7.41 -0.82 -4.32
N LEU A 25 7.90 -1.42 -5.40
CA LEU A 25 7.37 -1.19 -6.75
C LEU A 25 5.87 -1.54 -6.84
N GLU A 26 5.44 -2.67 -6.29
CA GLU A 26 4.03 -3.06 -6.25
C GLU A 26 3.16 -2.03 -5.50
N LYS A 27 3.67 -1.43 -4.42
CA LYS A 27 2.96 -0.37 -3.70
C LYS A 27 2.92 0.95 -4.47
N LEU A 28 4.00 1.32 -5.14
CA LEU A 28 4.04 2.49 -5.99
C LEU A 28 3.07 2.37 -7.18
N GLN A 29 3.04 1.22 -7.85
CA GLN A 29 2.07 0.94 -8.93
C GLN A 29 0.63 0.97 -8.41
N LEU A 30 0.36 0.45 -7.21
CA LEU A 30 -0.95 0.57 -6.57
C LEU A 30 -1.32 2.04 -6.34
N LEU A 31 -0.42 2.82 -5.73
CA LEU A 31 -0.65 4.22 -5.34
C LEU A 31 -0.81 5.15 -6.54
N SER A 32 -0.23 4.82 -7.69
CA SER A 32 -0.36 5.61 -8.92
C SER A 32 -1.81 5.70 -9.45
N GLN A 33 -2.71 4.83 -8.96
CA GLN A 33 -4.14 4.85 -9.29
C GLN A 33 -4.92 5.90 -8.47
N PHE A 34 -4.27 6.54 -7.49
CA PHE A 34 -4.91 7.48 -6.57
C PHE A 34 -4.25 8.85 -6.64
N ARG A 35 -5.01 9.89 -6.29
CA ARG A 35 -4.51 11.25 -6.22
C ARG A 35 -3.88 11.51 -4.84
N CYS A 36 -2.62 11.09 -4.69
CA CYS A 36 -1.82 11.33 -3.48
C CYS A 36 -0.39 11.69 -3.88
N PHE A 37 0.37 12.26 -2.94
CA PHE A 37 1.79 12.55 -3.13
C PHE A 37 2.61 11.37 -2.59
N VAL A 38 3.42 10.76 -3.43
CA VAL A 38 4.21 9.60 -3.03
C VAL A 38 5.69 9.95 -3.03
N THR A 39 6.34 9.81 -1.88
CA THR A 39 7.80 9.84 -1.77
C THR A 39 8.32 8.41 -1.64
N VAL A 40 9.36 8.08 -2.39
CA VAL A 40 10.10 6.83 -2.22
C VAL A 40 11.50 7.11 -1.70
N VAL A 41 11.92 6.34 -0.70
CA VAL A 41 13.26 6.41 -0.09
C VAL A 41 13.89 5.02 -0.11
N GLY A 42 15.11 4.92 -0.64
CA GLY A 42 15.85 3.66 -0.68
C GLY A 42 17.26 3.87 -1.22
N GLU A 43 18.18 3.01 -0.85
CA GLU A 43 19.60 3.11 -1.29
C GLU A 43 19.75 2.73 -2.77
N GLU A 44 18.86 1.87 -3.27
CA GLU A 44 18.82 1.47 -4.68
C GLU A 44 17.37 1.59 -5.17
N LEU A 45 17.14 2.45 -6.17
CA LEU A 45 15.86 2.68 -6.80
C LEU A 45 16.00 2.47 -8.32
N SER A 46 15.18 1.59 -8.89
CA SER A 46 15.14 1.40 -10.34
C SER A 46 14.42 2.53 -11.06
N ASP A 47 14.69 2.71 -12.36
CA ASP A 47 13.96 3.68 -13.19
C ASP A 47 12.45 3.42 -13.16
N GLU A 48 12.03 2.15 -13.09
CA GLU A 48 10.63 1.79 -12.96
C GLU A 48 10.04 2.26 -11.62
N THR A 49 10.79 2.15 -10.53
CA THR A 49 10.39 2.67 -9.22
C THR A 49 10.23 4.20 -9.25
N LEU A 50 11.16 4.90 -9.87
CA LEU A 50 11.17 6.36 -9.94
C LEU A 50 9.96 6.93 -10.70
N GLN A 51 9.51 6.27 -11.77
CA GLN A 51 8.39 6.77 -12.58
C GLN A 51 7.04 6.80 -11.87
N TYR A 52 6.86 6.02 -10.78
CA TYR A 52 5.61 5.95 -10.00
C TYR A 52 5.63 6.82 -8.73
N SER A 53 6.72 7.56 -8.47
CA SER A 53 6.84 8.43 -7.31
C SER A 53 6.74 9.91 -7.70
N SER A 54 6.16 10.72 -6.80
CA SER A 54 6.18 12.19 -6.93
C SER A 54 7.55 12.77 -6.58
N PHE A 55 8.18 12.17 -5.57
CA PHE A 55 9.51 12.53 -5.07
C PHE A 55 10.31 11.27 -4.76
N SER A 56 11.64 11.36 -4.87
CA SER A 56 12.52 10.23 -4.59
C SER A 56 13.80 10.66 -3.89
N HIS A 57 14.27 9.84 -2.96
CA HIS A 57 15.55 10.03 -2.28
C HIS A 57 16.36 8.73 -2.34
N ILE A 58 17.47 8.76 -3.09
CA ILE A 58 18.38 7.61 -3.21
C ILE A 58 19.41 7.72 -2.08
N ARG A 59 19.04 7.23 -0.90
CA ARG A 59 19.82 7.21 0.32
C ARG A 59 19.15 6.32 1.37
N PRO A 60 19.83 5.97 2.48
CA PRO A 60 19.18 5.35 3.63
C PRO A 60 18.01 6.20 4.17
N PHE A 61 17.03 5.53 4.74
CA PHE A 61 15.89 6.15 5.43
C PHE A 61 16.39 7.00 6.62
N GLN A 62 15.73 8.13 6.86
CA GLN A 62 15.95 9.03 7.99
C GLN A 62 14.62 9.30 8.69
N LEU A 63 14.65 9.59 10.00
CA LEU A 63 13.43 9.82 10.78
C LEU A 63 12.63 11.04 10.29
N GLU A 64 13.29 12.01 9.70
CA GLU A 64 12.72 13.20 9.10
C GLU A 64 11.84 12.87 7.88
N ASP A 65 12.07 11.72 7.23
CA ASP A 65 11.23 11.27 6.11
C ASP A 65 9.78 11.00 6.53
N LEU A 66 9.52 10.84 7.83
CA LEU A 66 8.17 10.68 8.38
C LEU A 66 7.43 12.01 8.58
N GLU A 67 8.06 13.17 8.36
CA GLU A 67 7.39 14.46 8.58
C GLU A 67 6.27 14.68 7.57
N GLY A 68 5.06 14.98 8.08
CA GLY A 68 3.87 15.23 7.26
C GLY A 68 3.30 14.01 6.54
N VAL A 69 3.82 12.81 6.81
CA VAL A 69 3.35 11.56 6.22
C VAL A 69 2.03 11.11 6.86
N PHE A 70 1.10 10.63 6.06
CA PHE A 70 -0.17 10.07 6.51
C PHE A 70 -0.11 8.53 6.59
N ILE A 71 0.52 7.89 5.61
CA ILE A 71 0.71 6.44 5.55
C ILE A 71 2.17 6.15 5.16
N VAL A 72 2.78 5.15 5.79
CA VAL A 72 4.07 4.61 5.36
C VAL A 72 3.97 3.13 5.01
N TYR A 73 4.53 2.78 3.87
CA TYR A 73 4.80 1.40 3.45
C TYR A 73 6.28 1.09 3.73
N ALA A 74 6.53 0.28 4.75
CA ALA A 74 7.87 -0.17 5.12
C ALA A 74 8.21 -1.43 4.31
N CYS A 75 8.83 -1.24 3.15
CA CYS A 75 9.13 -2.26 2.14
C CYS A 75 10.61 -2.64 2.09
N SER A 76 11.37 -2.35 3.14
CA SER A 76 12.77 -2.75 3.23
C SER A 76 12.90 -4.27 3.43
N SER A 77 13.98 -4.85 2.91
CA SER A 77 14.37 -6.23 3.24
C SER A 77 14.93 -6.36 4.66
N ASP A 78 15.33 -5.25 5.28
CA ASP A 78 15.78 -5.21 6.66
C ASP A 78 14.58 -5.10 7.62
N ARG A 79 14.29 -6.19 8.32
CA ARG A 79 13.18 -6.26 9.28
C ARG A 79 13.35 -5.33 10.48
N GLU A 80 14.58 -5.07 10.90
CA GLU A 80 14.86 -4.16 12.02
C GLU A 80 14.59 -2.70 11.61
N LEU A 81 14.92 -2.33 10.38
CA LEU A 81 14.52 -1.03 9.84
C LEU A 81 13.00 -0.91 9.78
N ASN A 82 12.29 -1.94 9.30
CA ASN A 82 10.83 -1.92 9.25
C ASN A 82 10.21 -1.80 10.65
N ARG A 83 10.79 -2.42 11.69
CA ARG A 83 10.38 -2.25 13.09
C ARG A 83 10.61 -0.83 13.59
N LEU A 84 11.75 -0.24 13.30
CA LEU A 84 12.04 1.14 13.65
C LEU A 84 11.03 2.08 13.00
N ILE A 85 10.78 1.92 11.71
CA ILE A 85 9.77 2.71 10.99
C ILE A 85 8.40 2.55 11.66
N LYS A 86 7.99 1.32 11.99
CA LYS A 86 6.72 1.04 12.67
C LYS A 86 6.61 1.78 14.00
N GLN A 87 7.64 1.70 14.83
CA GLN A 87 7.67 2.35 16.14
C GLN A 87 7.58 3.88 16.02
N GLU A 88 8.41 4.46 15.17
CA GLU A 88 8.52 5.91 15.00
C GLU A 88 7.31 6.52 14.30
N ALA A 89 6.75 5.82 13.32
CA ALA A 89 5.53 6.21 12.64
C ALA A 89 4.33 6.19 13.59
N ASN A 90 4.15 5.13 14.38
CA ASN A 90 3.05 5.04 15.33
C ASN A 90 3.13 6.11 16.43
N ALA A 91 4.34 6.46 16.89
CA ALA A 91 4.53 7.57 17.83
C ALA A 91 4.06 8.93 17.27
N ARG A 92 3.98 9.05 15.95
CA ARG A 92 3.51 10.26 15.22
C ARG A 92 2.07 10.13 14.71
N GLY A 93 1.37 9.03 15.00
CA GLY A 93 0.01 8.77 14.50
C GLY A 93 -0.05 8.41 13.01
N ILE A 94 1.06 7.96 12.42
CA ILE A 94 1.16 7.54 11.03
C ILE A 94 0.81 6.05 10.92
N LEU A 95 -0.04 5.68 9.98
CA LEU A 95 -0.42 4.29 9.71
C LEU A 95 0.68 3.57 8.94
N VAL A 96 0.98 2.34 9.34
CA VAL A 96 2.06 1.52 8.77
C VAL A 96 1.52 0.26 8.11
N ASN A 97 2.04 -0.05 6.94
CA ASN A 97 1.92 -1.37 6.32
C ASN A 97 3.32 -1.90 5.98
N THR A 98 3.62 -3.10 6.43
CA THR A 98 4.82 -3.83 6.05
C THR A 98 4.39 -5.07 5.26
N PRO A 99 4.70 -5.14 3.95
CA PRO A 99 4.38 -6.32 3.15
C PRO A 99 4.96 -7.58 3.79
N ASP A 100 4.16 -8.66 3.79
CA ASP A 100 4.52 -9.98 4.29
C ASP A 100 4.87 -10.06 5.80
N ASP A 101 4.66 -8.98 6.56
CA ASP A 101 4.84 -8.96 8.02
C ASP A 101 3.61 -8.35 8.74
N PRO A 102 2.54 -9.13 8.96
CA PRO A 102 1.31 -8.63 9.59
C PRO A 102 1.50 -8.08 11.01
N GLU A 103 2.55 -8.50 11.73
CA GLU A 103 2.86 -7.98 13.08
C GLU A 103 3.25 -6.50 13.05
N LEU A 104 3.79 -6.03 11.94
CA LEU A 104 4.19 -4.65 11.73
C LEU A 104 3.13 -3.82 10.98
N CYS A 105 1.91 -4.35 10.80
CA CYS A 105 0.85 -3.66 10.06
C CYS A 105 -0.21 -3.05 10.99
N ASP A 106 -0.59 -1.78 10.73
CA ASP A 106 -1.81 -1.17 11.28
C ASP A 106 -3.02 -1.45 10.38
N PHE A 107 -2.77 -1.66 9.10
CA PHE A 107 -3.78 -1.98 8.10
C PHE A 107 -3.24 -2.96 7.07
N LEU A 108 -4.12 -3.65 6.37
CA LEU A 108 -3.78 -4.53 5.26
C LEU A 108 -4.28 -3.93 3.93
N SER A 109 -3.53 -4.15 2.86
CA SER A 109 -3.96 -3.82 1.51
C SER A 109 -4.76 -5.02 0.96
N PRO A 110 -6.08 -4.92 0.77
CA PRO A 110 -6.89 -5.99 0.20
C PRO A 110 -6.61 -6.17 -1.30
N ALA A 111 -6.99 -7.31 -1.86
CA ALA A 111 -7.12 -7.44 -3.30
C ALA A 111 -8.37 -6.66 -3.75
N PHE A 112 -8.24 -5.69 -4.67
CA PHE A 112 -9.38 -4.89 -5.09
C PHE A 112 -9.40 -4.65 -6.60
N PHE A 113 -10.52 -4.17 -7.09
CA PHE A 113 -10.69 -3.53 -8.39
C PHE A 113 -11.76 -2.44 -8.27
N SER A 114 -11.71 -1.47 -9.18
CA SER A 114 -12.71 -0.42 -9.29
C SER A 114 -13.39 -0.50 -10.66
N ASP A 115 -14.66 -0.15 -10.69
CA ASP A 115 -15.49 -0.01 -11.87
C ASP A 115 -16.34 1.25 -11.71
N GLY A 116 -16.02 2.29 -12.46
CA GLY A 116 -16.58 3.63 -12.25
C GLY A 116 -16.42 4.09 -10.80
N PRO A 117 -17.51 4.46 -10.10
CA PRO A 117 -17.47 4.90 -8.71
C PRO A 117 -17.43 3.73 -7.70
N MET A 118 -17.61 2.50 -8.16
CA MET A 118 -17.69 1.32 -7.29
C MET A 118 -16.31 0.71 -7.07
N THR A 119 -16.06 0.26 -5.85
CA THR A 119 -14.85 -0.49 -5.51
C THR A 119 -15.24 -1.78 -4.79
N VAL A 120 -14.68 -2.88 -5.26
CA VAL A 120 -14.80 -4.19 -4.61
C VAL A 120 -13.45 -4.55 -4.03
N ALA A 121 -13.42 -4.78 -2.71
CA ALA A 121 -12.21 -5.18 -1.99
C ALA A 121 -12.43 -6.53 -1.30
N VAL A 122 -11.50 -7.45 -1.46
CA VAL A 122 -11.54 -8.79 -0.86
C VAL A 122 -10.32 -8.97 0.03
N SER A 123 -10.54 -9.20 1.32
CA SER A 123 -9.50 -9.42 2.30
C SER A 123 -9.69 -10.77 3.00
N SER A 124 -8.59 -11.44 3.25
CA SER A 124 -8.54 -12.64 4.11
C SER A 124 -8.04 -12.33 5.52
N GLY A 125 -7.90 -11.04 5.86
CA GLY A 125 -7.24 -10.64 7.11
C GLY A 125 -5.76 -11.01 7.16
N GLY A 126 -5.09 -11.12 6.00
CA GLY A 126 -3.68 -11.50 5.88
C GLY A 126 -3.42 -13.01 5.92
N THR A 127 -4.45 -13.86 6.06
CA THR A 127 -4.29 -15.31 6.23
C THR A 127 -4.15 -16.08 4.91
N ASP A 128 -4.77 -15.60 3.82
CA ASP A 128 -4.74 -16.25 2.50
C ASP A 128 -4.88 -15.22 1.36
N VAL A 129 -3.76 -14.60 1.03
CA VAL A 129 -3.69 -13.58 -0.03
C VAL A 129 -4.08 -14.16 -1.40
N ARG A 130 -3.67 -15.40 -1.69
CA ARG A 130 -3.97 -16.05 -2.99
C ARG A 130 -5.47 -16.25 -3.17
N LYS A 131 -6.16 -16.69 -2.13
CA LYS A 131 -7.61 -16.86 -2.14
C LYS A 131 -8.33 -15.52 -2.29
N ALA A 132 -7.87 -14.46 -1.61
CA ALA A 132 -8.41 -13.13 -1.77
C ALA A 132 -8.30 -12.63 -3.22
N ILE A 133 -7.14 -12.82 -3.86
CA ILE A 133 -6.93 -12.48 -5.28
C ILE A 133 -7.85 -13.31 -6.18
N ALA A 134 -7.95 -14.62 -5.96
CA ALA A 134 -8.80 -15.50 -6.76
C ALA A 134 -10.28 -15.10 -6.65
N TRP A 135 -10.76 -14.77 -5.46
CA TRP A 135 -12.13 -14.29 -5.26
C TRP A 135 -12.36 -12.95 -5.94
N ARG A 136 -11.45 -11.98 -5.78
CA ARG A 136 -11.51 -10.70 -6.47
C ARG A 136 -11.63 -10.88 -7.99
N ASN A 137 -10.82 -11.76 -8.59
CA ASN A 137 -10.86 -12.02 -10.02
C ASN A 137 -12.18 -12.64 -10.46
N ARG A 138 -12.72 -13.61 -9.70
CA ARG A 138 -14.02 -14.22 -9.99
C ARG A 138 -15.15 -13.21 -9.92
N ILE A 139 -15.17 -12.35 -8.90
CA ILE A 139 -16.18 -11.29 -8.75
C ILE A 139 -16.08 -10.32 -9.93
N LYS A 140 -14.86 -9.90 -10.29
CA LYS A 140 -14.63 -9.01 -11.43
C LYS A 140 -15.18 -9.62 -12.73
N THR A 141 -14.85 -10.88 -13.02
CA THR A 141 -15.36 -11.58 -14.22
C THR A 141 -16.89 -11.70 -14.21
N TYR A 142 -17.48 -12.03 -13.06
CA TYR A 142 -18.93 -12.13 -12.92
C TYR A 142 -19.62 -10.80 -13.26
N LEU A 143 -19.17 -9.70 -12.65
CA LEU A 143 -19.75 -8.38 -12.89
C LEU A 143 -19.52 -7.88 -14.33
N SER A 144 -18.37 -8.19 -14.95
CA SER A 144 -18.12 -7.81 -16.35
C SER A 144 -18.99 -8.57 -17.36
N ASN A 145 -19.49 -9.76 -17.01
CA ASN A 145 -20.34 -10.55 -17.88
C ASN A 145 -21.85 -10.22 -17.68
N ASP A 146 -22.17 -9.46 -16.65
CA ASP A 146 -23.55 -9.19 -16.20
C ASP A 146 -24.01 -7.78 -16.59
N GLU A 147 -23.63 -7.30 -17.78
CA GLU A 147 -23.95 -5.95 -18.31
C GLU A 147 -25.46 -5.67 -18.47
N GLY A 148 -26.35 -6.45 -17.84
CA GLY A 148 -27.80 -6.34 -18.02
C GLY A 148 -28.66 -6.36 -16.76
N LEU A 149 -28.10 -6.48 -15.53
CA LEU A 149 -28.90 -6.77 -14.32
C LEU A 149 -28.85 -5.71 -13.21
N ILE A 150 -28.21 -4.56 -13.41
CA ILE A 150 -28.31 -3.43 -12.45
C ILE A 150 -29.11 -2.32 -13.14
N PRO A 151 -30.29 -1.99 -12.61
CA PRO A 151 -31.11 -0.89 -13.13
C PRO A 151 -30.46 0.46 -12.92
#